data_84fb49b88b9267e4635e50b057ca3b52
#
_entry.id   84fb49b88b9267e4635e50b057ca3b52
#
_cell.length_a   1.000
_cell.length_b   1.000
_cell.length_c   1.000
_cell.angle_alpha   90.00
_cell.angle_beta   90.00
_cell.angle_gamma   90.00
#
_symmetry.space_group_name_H-M   'P 1'
#
loop_
_entity.id
_entity.type
_entity.pdbx_description
1 polymer ?
#
loop_
_entity_poly.entity_id
_entity_poly.type
_entity_poly.pdbx_seq_one_letter_code
_entity_poly.pdbx_strand_id
1 'polypeptide(L)'
;MSRLALTPLLVILLAACAHEPGRNPIAEWVPSPNHDVRDPIIVVIHATEQASVEESLDTLRTRNSGGPVSAHYLVGDDGRIYQLVPDALRAWHAGGGRWGTITDLNSASIGIELDNDGREPFTDVQVDSLLVLLEDLAERHGIPRTAVIAHADMAPTRKRDPGHHFPWATLAAAGFGQWPAGPLVEPPAGFDPWMALRLVGYSLEDRTPHDERAAAARAFHRHFRGIDDGDDPAATLDAEDARILYGLVQ
;
A
#
# COMPACT_ATOMS: atom_id res chain seq x y z
N MET A 1 64.90 -43.49 5.58
CA MET A 1 63.59 -43.57 4.88
C MET A 1 62.57 -42.82 5.72
N SER A 2 62.36 -41.54 5.44
CA SER A 2 61.47 -40.68 6.21
C SER A 2 60.13 -40.61 5.49
N ARG A 3 59.05 -41.04 6.17
CA ARG A 3 57.66 -40.99 5.62
C ARG A 3 57.08 -39.62 5.97
N LEU A 4 56.90 -38.76 4.95
CA LEU A 4 56.06 -37.56 5.08
C LEU A 4 54.62 -37.99 5.23
N ALA A 5 53.96 -37.63 6.30
CA ALA A 5 52.51 -37.70 6.49
C ALA A 5 51.88 -36.47 5.85
N LEU A 6 51.08 -36.68 4.78
CA LEU A 6 50.21 -35.66 4.22
C LEU A 6 48.95 -35.53 5.10
N THR A 7 48.78 -34.38 5.75
CA THR A 7 47.55 -34.03 6.47
C THR A 7 46.56 -33.47 5.45
N PRO A 8 45.34 -33.99 5.32
CA PRO A 8 44.34 -33.39 4.43
C PRO A 8 43.83 -32.07 5.02
N LEU A 9 43.99 -31.01 4.27
CA LEU A 9 43.40 -29.70 4.56
C LEU A 9 41.90 -29.77 4.25
N LEU A 10 41.06 -29.80 5.30
CA LEU A 10 39.61 -29.74 5.20
C LEU A 10 39.21 -28.31 4.86
N VAL A 11 38.94 -28.03 3.59
CA VAL A 11 38.35 -26.75 3.15
C VAL A 11 36.87 -26.77 3.51
N ILE A 12 36.49 -26.10 4.61
CA ILE A 12 35.08 -25.82 4.94
C ILE A 12 34.64 -24.69 4.03
N LEU A 13 33.91 -25.04 2.96
CA LEU A 13 33.13 -24.09 2.18
C LEU A 13 31.99 -23.60 3.08
N LEU A 14 32.19 -22.46 3.73
CA LEU A 14 31.11 -21.65 4.28
C LEU A 14 30.27 -21.20 3.07
N ALA A 15 29.15 -21.87 2.82
CA ALA A 15 28.09 -21.35 1.99
C ALA A 15 27.53 -20.11 2.75
N ALA A 16 28.16 -18.95 2.54
CA ALA A 16 27.54 -17.69 2.85
C ALA A 16 26.24 -17.66 2.03
N CYS A 17 25.09 -17.70 2.69
CA CYS A 17 23.84 -17.28 2.07
C CYS A 17 24.09 -15.86 1.59
N ALA A 18 24.50 -15.70 0.35
CA ALA A 18 24.63 -14.42 -0.29
C ALA A 18 23.21 -13.85 -0.38
N HIS A 19 22.87 -13.01 0.58
CA HIS A 19 21.66 -12.23 0.54
C HIS A 19 21.79 -11.31 -0.68
N GLU A 20 21.03 -11.60 -1.75
CA GLU A 20 21.03 -10.73 -2.92
C GLU A 20 20.47 -9.36 -2.49
N PRO A 21 21.23 -8.26 -2.67
CA PRO A 21 20.78 -6.94 -2.30
C PRO A 21 19.42 -6.62 -2.94
N GLY A 22 18.45 -6.18 -2.14
CA GLY A 22 17.12 -5.80 -2.60
C GLY A 22 16.04 -6.87 -2.50
N ARG A 23 16.35 -8.08 -2.00
CA ARG A 23 15.34 -9.09 -1.66
C ARG A 23 15.01 -9.07 -0.18
N ASN A 24 13.71 -9.13 0.12
CA ASN A 24 13.23 -9.22 1.48
C ASN A 24 13.34 -10.67 1.99
N PRO A 25 14.02 -10.95 3.12
CA PRO A 25 14.23 -12.30 3.63
C PRO A 25 12.96 -13.00 4.14
N ILE A 26 11.88 -12.24 4.41
CA ILE A 26 10.60 -12.82 4.90
C ILE A 26 9.61 -13.13 3.77
N ALA A 27 9.94 -12.82 2.51
CA ALA A 27 9.06 -13.00 1.35
C ALA A 27 9.57 -14.08 0.40
N GLU A 28 8.65 -14.83 -0.22
CA GLU A 28 8.96 -15.72 -1.33
C GLU A 28 9.26 -14.88 -2.59
N TRP A 29 10.41 -15.10 -3.21
CA TRP A 29 10.81 -14.39 -4.41
C TRP A 29 10.11 -14.91 -5.66
N VAL A 30 9.20 -14.12 -6.23
CA VAL A 30 8.49 -14.42 -7.49
C VAL A 30 8.67 -13.25 -8.45
N PRO A 31 9.71 -13.25 -9.32
CA PRO A 31 10.12 -12.08 -10.09
C PRO A 31 9.11 -11.65 -11.15
N SER A 32 8.90 -10.32 -11.25
CA SER A 32 8.23 -9.65 -12.37
C SER A 32 9.25 -8.90 -13.24
N PRO A 33 9.16 -8.94 -14.58
CA PRO A 33 10.03 -8.14 -15.46
C PRO A 33 9.61 -6.67 -15.56
N ASN A 34 8.46 -6.28 -15.02
CA ASN A 34 7.85 -4.96 -15.18
C ASN A 34 8.32 -3.99 -14.07
N HIS A 35 9.54 -3.45 -14.16
CA HIS A 35 10.11 -2.54 -13.17
C HIS A 35 11.17 -1.58 -13.74
N ASP A 36 11.42 -0.46 -13.03
CA ASP A 36 12.47 0.53 -13.27
C ASP A 36 13.15 0.92 -11.94
N VAL A 37 14.23 1.71 -11.97
CA VAL A 37 14.91 2.24 -10.75
C VAL A 37 14.10 3.38 -10.14
N ARG A 38 14.03 3.45 -8.77
CA ARG A 38 13.27 4.45 -8.03
C ARG A 38 13.72 4.61 -6.56
N ASP A 39 13.14 5.58 -5.82
CA ASP A 39 13.41 5.84 -4.39
C ASP A 39 12.09 6.01 -3.60
N PRO A 40 11.69 5.04 -2.75
CA PRO A 40 10.37 5.02 -2.09
C PRO A 40 10.31 5.83 -0.80
N ILE A 41 9.22 6.58 -0.61
CA ILE A 41 8.92 7.37 0.59
C ILE A 41 7.52 7.11 1.16
N ILE A 42 6.72 6.27 0.51
CA ILE A 42 5.33 5.99 0.87
C ILE A 42 4.96 4.54 0.48
N VAL A 43 3.96 3.95 1.11
CA VAL A 43 3.37 2.66 0.74
C VAL A 43 1.97 2.88 0.18
N VAL A 44 1.65 2.20 -0.92
CA VAL A 44 0.29 2.15 -1.49
C VAL A 44 -0.26 0.74 -1.35
N ILE A 45 -1.42 0.63 -0.70
CA ILE A 45 -2.15 -0.63 -0.50
C ILE A 45 -3.16 -0.82 -1.62
N HIS A 46 -3.18 -2.03 -2.18
CA HIS A 46 -4.09 -2.48 -3.23
C HIS A 46 -4.86 -3.72 -2.80
N ALA A 47 -5.93 -4.04 -3.50
CA ALA A 47 -6.54 -5.37 -3.55
C ALA A 47 -6.59 -5.83 -5.00
N THR A 48 -6.29 -7.11 -5.24
CA THR A 48 -6.15 -7.66 -6.58
C THR A 48 -7.44 -7.72 -7.37
N GLU A 49 -8.59 -7.79 -6.69
CA GLU A 49 -9.92 -8.02 -7.28
C GLU A 49 -9.93 -9.27 -8.18
N GLN A 50 -9.14 -10.29 -7.81
CA GLN A 50 -8.99 -11.56 -8.52
C GLN A 50 -9.40 -12.75 -7.65
N ALA A 51 -9.57 -13.92 -8.28
CA ALA A 51 -10.14 -15.08 -7.61
C ALA A 51 -9.11 -15.97 -6.88
N SER A 52 -7.81 -15.74 -7.11
CA SER A 52 -6.76 -16.53 -6.46
C SER A 52 -5.38 -15.86 -6.53
N VAL A 53 -4.50 -16.27 -5.61
CA VAL A 53 -3.07 -15.88 -5.59
C VAL A 53 -2.38 -16.22 -6.90
N GLU A 54 -2.67 -17.38 -7.51
CA GLU A 54 -2.05 -17.80 -8.77
C GLU A 54 -2.42 -16.86 -9.92
N GLU A 55 -3.68 -16.48 -10.02
CA GLU A 55 -4.17 -15.50 -11.01
C GLU A 55 -3.52 -14.14 -10.79
N SER A 56 -3.46 -13.70 -9.54
CA SER A 56 -2.85 -12.44 -9.12
C SER A 56 -1.36 -12.40 -9.46
N LEU A 57 -0.62 -13.48 -9.18
CA LEU A 57 0.80 -13.60 -9.54
C LEU A 57 1.02 -13.60 -11.06
N ASP A 58 0.16 -14.26 -11.83
CA ASP A 58 0.26 -14.25 -13.31
C ASP A 58 0.04 -12.83 -13.85
N THR A 59 -1.01 -12.15 -13.39
CA THR A 59 -1.30 -10.76 -13.78
C THR A 59 -0.17 -9.81 -13.45
N LEU A 60 0.36 -9.85 -12.22
CA LEU A 60 1.41 -8.94 -11.73
C LEU A 60 2.80 -9.20 -12.37
N ARG A 61 2.98 -10.33 -13.01
CA ARG A 61 4.19 -10.68 -13.77
C ARG A 61 4.05 -10.45 -15.27
N THR A 62 2.85 -10.19 -15.73
CA THR A 62 2.53 -10.04 -17.15
C THR A 62 1.77 -8.74 -17.41
N ARG A 63 0.45 -8.77 -17.38
CA ARG A 63 -0.40 -7.63 -17.72
C ARG A 63 -1.84 -7.82 -17.27
N ASN A 64 -2.53 -6.69 -17.11
CA ASN A 64 -3.99 -6.62 -17.08
C ASN A 64 -4.56 -6.02 -18.39
N SER A 65 -5.84 -5.66 -18.40
CA SER A 65 -6.51 -5.00 -19.53
C SER A 65 -5.89 -3.65 -19.92
N GLY A 66 -5.27 -2.95 -18.97
CA GLY A 66 -4.62 -1.64 -19.15
C GLY A 66 -3.18 -1.72 -19.67
N GLY A 67 -2.56 -2.89 -19.69
CA GLY A 67 -1.18 -3.10 -20.12
C GLY A 67 -0.32 -3.82 -19.08
N PRO A 68 1.02 -3.82 -19.23
CA PRO A 68 1.93 -4.41 -18.25
C PRO A 68 1.78 -3.80 -16.87
N VAL A 69 1.70 -4.63 -15.83
CA VAL A 69 1.56 -4.23 -14.42
C VAL A 69 2.47 -5.07 -13.53
N SER A 70 2.80 -4.54 -12.38
CA SER A 70 3.51 -5.26 -11.32
C SER A 70 3.27 -4.57 -9.98
N ALA A 71 3.54 -5.29 -8.88
CA ALA A 71 3.66 -4.73 -7.53
C ALA A 71 4.99 -5.16 -6.92
N HIS A 72 5.40 -4.54 -5.81
CA HIS A 72 6.58 -4.99 -5.08
C HIS A 72 6.26 -6.27 -4.33
N TYR A 73 5.10 -6.30 -3.68
CA TYR A 73 4.63 -7.43 -2.88
C TYR A 73 3.20 -7.83 -3.23
N LEU A 74 2.91 -9.12 -3.04
CA LEU A 74 1.58 -9.68 -2.94
C LEU A 74 1.48 -10.42 -1.60
N VAL A 75 0.42 -10.17 -0.82
CA VAL A 75 0.10 -10.93 0.38
C VAL A 75 -1.13 -11.80 0.09
N GLY A 76 -0.97 -13.12 0.15
CA GLY A 76 -2.06 -14.07 -0.05
C GLY A 76 -3.06 -14.05 1.11
N ASP A 77 -4.26 -14.55 0.86
CA ASP A 77 -5.30 -14.75 1.88
C ASP A 77 -4.87 -15.70 3.00
N ASP A 78 -3.91 -16.59 2.71
CA ASP A 78 -3.24 -17.51 3.64
C ASP A 78 -2.10 -16.84 4.45
N GLY A 79 -1.85 -15.55 4.24
CA GLY A 79 -0.80 -14.76 4.87
C GLY A 79 0.59 -14.94 4.26
N ARG A 80 0.75 -15.70 3.18
CA ARG A 80 2.04 -15.83 2.50
C ARG A 80 2.41 -14.51 1.80
N ILE A 81 3.66 -14.08 1.99
CA ILE A 81 4.20 -12.85 1.39
C ILE A 81 5.06 -13.23 0.18
N TYR A 82 4.75 -12.69 -0.98
CA TYR A 82 5.51 -12.82 -2.22
C TYR A 82 6.17 -11.49 -2.56
N GLN A 83 7.45 -11.50 -2.92
CA GLN A 83 8.13 -10.34 -3.49
C GLN A 83 8.32 -10.54 -4.99
N LEU A 84 7.80 -9.62 -5.81
CA LEU A 84 7.86 -9.70 -7.27
C LEU A 84 8.90 -8.73 -7.86
N VAL A 85 9.07 -7.56 -7.23
CA VAL A 85 10.01 -6.52 -7.65
C VAL A 85 10.88 -6.13 -6.45
N PRO A 86 12.21 -6.02 -6.59
CA PRO A 86 13.07 -5.49 -5.52
C PRO A 86 12.66 -4.09 -5.10
N ASP A 87 12.74 -3.77 -3.80
CA ASP A 87 12.29 -2.49 -3.25
C ASP A 87 12.96 -1.26 -3.88
N ALA A 88 14.20 -1.41 -4.32
CA ALA A 88 14.96 -0.34 -4.98
C ALA A 88 14.57 -0.12 -6.45
N LEU A 89 13.72 -0.98 -7.03
CA LEU A 89 13.26 -0.87 -8.41
C LEU A 89 11.82 -0.38 -8.46
N ARG A 90 11.44 0.27 -9.54
CA ARG A 90 10.11 0.82 -9.76
C ARG A 90 9.14 -0.25 -10.27
N ALA A 91 8.16 -0.67 -9.47
CA ALA A 91 7.03 -1.47 -9.93
C ALA A 91 5.95 -0.59 -10.59
N TRP A 92 5.09 -1.19 -11.41
CA TRP A 92 4.04 -0.48 -12.16
C TRP A 92 2.66 -0.84 -11.59
N HIS A 93 2.32 -0.25 -10.42
CA HIS A 93 1.09 -0.56 -9.67
C HIS A 93 0.12 0.62 -9.57
N ALA A 94 0.65 1.86 -9.47
CA ALA A 94 -0.16 3.02 -9.15
C ALA A 94 -0.91 3.61 -10.37
N GLY A 95 -0.33 3.51 -11.58
CA GLY A 95 -0.85 4.20 -12.74
C GLY A 95 -0.85 5.72 -12.56
N GLY A 96 -1.81 6.41 -13.18
CA GLY A 96 -1.99 7.84 -12.99
C GLY A 96 -2.71 8.17 -11.69
N GLY A 97 -2.23 9.19 -10.97
CA GLY A 97 -2.82 9.66 -9.71
C GLY A 97 -1.90 10.65 -9.02
N ARG A 98 -2.31 11.14 -7.85
CA ARG A 98 -1.55 12.12 -7.07
C ARG A 98 -1.87 11.99 -5.58
N TRP A 99 -0.86 12.18 -4.74
CA TRP A 99 -1.01 12.29 -3.29
C TRP A 99 -0.19 13.47 -2.78
N GLY A 100 -0.85 14.47 -2.25
CA GLY A 100 -0.21 15.74 -1.90
C GLY A 100 0.56 16.33 -3.09
N THR A 101 1.87 16.43 -2.98
CA THR A 101 2.75 16.93 -4.04
C THR A 101 3.34 15.81 -4.94
N ILE A 102 3.11 14.54 -4.58
CA ILE A 102 3.65 13.38 -5.30
C ILE A 102 2.77 13.09 -6.51
N THR A 103 3.34 13.11 -7.71
CA THR A 103 2.66 12.88 -8.99
C THR A 103 3.09 11.59 -9.70
N ASP A 104 4.24 11.00 -9.33
CA ASP A 104 4.70 9.69 -9.80
C ASP A 104 4.78 8.71 -8.63
N LEU A 105 3.62 8.10 -8.32
CA LEU A 105 3.51 7.16 -7.20
C LEU A 105 4.27 5.85 -7.47
N ASN A 106 4.42 5.43 -8.73
CA ASN A 106 5.24 4.25 -9.04
C ASN A 106 6.70 4.43 -8.61
N SER A 107 7.26 5.64 -8.78
CA SER A 107 8.62 5.95 -8.34
C SER A 107 8.71 6.21 -6.85
N ALA A 108 7.70 6.83 -6.25
CA ALA A 108 7.74 7.27 -4.86
C ALA A 108 7.27 6.22 -3.84
N SER A 109 6.67 5.10 -4.26
CA SER A 109 6.03 4.18 -3.32
C SER A 109 6.47 2.72 -3.43
N ILE A 110 6.27 1.96 -2.35
CA ILE A 110 6.15 0.49 -2.37
C ILE A 110 4.67 0.16 -2.61
N GLY A 111 4.36 -0.60 -3.67
CA GLY A 111 3.00 -1.12 -3.88
C GLY A 111 2.88 -2.52 -3.28
N ILE A 112 1.87 -2.70 -2.43
CA ILE A 112 1.51 -3.99 -1.82
C ILE A 112 0.11 -4.36 -2.28
N GLU A 113 -0.01 -5.46 -2.99
CA GLU A 113 -1.28 -6.08 -3.34
C GLU A 113 -1.71 -7.06 -2.26
N LEU A 114 -2.98 -7.11 -1.94
CA LEU A 114 -3.57 -8.17 -1.12
C LEU A 114 -4.50 -9.00 -1.99
N ASP A 115 -4.33 -10.32 -1.96
CA ASP A 115 -5.21 -11.23 -2.66
C ASP A 115 -6.60 -11.20 -2.02
N ASN A 116 -7.57 -10.63 -2.74
CA ASN A 116 -8.94 -10.45 -2.28
C ASN A 116 -9.83 -10.15 -3.50
N ASP A 117 -11.01 -10.73 -3.57
CA ASP A 117 -11.95 -10.56 -4.69
C ASP A 117 -12.71 -9.21 -4.65
N GLY A 118 -12.45 -8.37 -3.64
CA GLY A 118 -13.10 -7.07 -3.44
C GLY A 118 -14.47 -7.13 -2.78
N ARG A 119 -14.93 -8.31 -2.34
CA ARG A 119 -16.27 -8.53 -1.79
C ARG A 119 -16.27 -9.05 -0.35
N GLU A 120 -15.18 -9.70 0.05
CA GLU A 120 -15.03 -10.33 1.35
C GLU A 120 -14.11 -9.52 2.26
N PRO A 121 -14.24 -9.61 3.58
CA PRO A 121 -13.26 -9.09 4.51
C PRO A 121 -11.90 -9.77 4.30
N PHE A 122 -10.81 -9.03 4.55
CA PHE A 122 -9.46 -9.57 4.57
C PHE A 122 -9.29 -10.53 5.75
N THR A 123 -8.57 -11.63 5.56
CA THR A 123 -8.35 -12.60 6.64
C THR A 123 -7.42 -12.02 7.72
N ASP A 124 -7.60 -12.44 8.98
CA ASP A 124 -6.74 -11.97 10.07
C ASP A 124 -5.27 -12.31 9.81
N VAL A 125 -4.97 -13.50 9.28
CA VAL A 125 -3.60 -13.92 8.97
C VAL A 125 -2.97 -13.09 7.85
N GLN A 126 -3.76 -12.65 6.87
CA GLN A 126 -3.32 -11.75 5.81
C GLN A 126 -2.98 -10.35 6.37
N VAL A 127 -3.82 -9.82 7.26
CA VAL A 127 -3.61 -8.53 7.93
C VAL A 127 -2.39 -8.59 8.86
N ASP A 128 -2.22 -9.65 9.62
CA ASP A 128 -1.05 -9.85 10.47
C ASP A 128 0.25 -9.89 9.65
N SER A 129 0.23 -10.58 8.51
CA SER A 129 1.37 -10.64 7.59
C SER A 129 1.67 -9.28 6.94
N LEU A 130 0.62 -8.51 6.58
CA LEU A 130 0.78 -7.14 6.10
C LEU A 130 1.45 -6.26 7.17
N LEU A 131 1.04 -6.34 8.43
CA LEU A 131 1.63 -5.56 9.52
C LEU A 131 3.13 -5.90 9.72
N VAL A 132 3.50 -7.18 9.64
CA VAL A 132 4.91 -7.60 9.67
C VAL A 132 5.69 -7.02 8.49
N LEU A 133 5.12 -7.02 7.29
CA LEU A 133 5.74 -6.45 6.10
C LEU A 133 5.90 -4.93 6.22
N LEU A 134 4.89 -4.22 6.70
CA LEU A 134 4.93 -2.77 6.89
C LEU A 134 5.99 -2.36 7.91
N GLU A 135 6.14 -3.12 9.01
CA GLU A 135 7.19 -2.90 10.00
C GLU A 135 8.59 -3.03 9.38
N ASP A 136 8.83 -4.12 8.65
CA ASP A 136 10.09 -4.37 7.96
C ASP A 136 10.42 -3.25 6.93
N LEU A 137 9.44 -2.81 6.14
CA LEU A 137 9.61 -1.73 5.16
C LEU A 137 9.91 -0.39 5.84
N ALA A 138 9.22 -0.05 6.92
CA ALA A 138 9.48 1.16 7.69
C ALA A 138 10.89 1.16 8.28
N GLU A 139 11.34 0.04 8.85
CA GLU A 139 12.69 -0.09 9.42
C GLU A 139 13.80 -0.06 8.35
N ARG A 140 13.63 -0.82 7.25
CA ARG A 140 14.68 -0.93 6.22
C ARG A 140 14.83 0.30 5.33
N HIS A 141 13.73 0.99 5.04
CA HIS A 141 13.72 2.11 4.09
C HIS A 141 13.50 3.47 4.76
N GLY A 142 13.21 3.51 6.05
CA GLY A 142 12.90 4.77 6.75
C GLY A 142 11.58 5.40 6.29
N ILE A 143 10.66 4.63 5.70
CA ILE A 143 9.34 5.12 5.29
C ILE A 143 8.55 5.45 6.56
N PRO A 144 8.01 6.68 6.70
CA PRO A 144 7.21 7.02 7.86
C PRO A 144 6.01 6.07 7.99
N ARG A 145 5.77 5.53 9.19
CA ARG A 145 4.64 4.61 9.44
C ARG A 145 3.29 5.20 9.02
N THR A 146 3.13 6.52 9.14
CA THR A 146 1.92 7.24 8.71
C THR A 146 1.82 7.41 7.18
N ALA A 147 2.89 7.11 6.44
CA ALA A 147 2.90 7.21 4.98
C ALA A 147 2.42 5.91 4.30
N VAL A 148 1.25 5.42 4.71
CA VAL A 148 0.54 4.27 4.12
C VAL A 148 -0.83 4.73 3.68
N ILE A 149 -1.14 4.58 2.38
CA ILE A 149 -2.39 5.07 1.77
C ILE A 149 -3.05 4.00 0.90
N ALA A 150 -4.33 4.20 0.57
CA ALA A 150 -5.04 3.39 -0.41
C ALA A 150 -4.72 3.81 -1.85
N HIS A 151 -4.82 2.89 -2.81
CA HIS A 151 -4.84 3.24 -4.23
C HIS A 151 -5.99 4.20 -4.56
N ALA A 152 -7.17 3.98 -3.95
CA ALA A 152 -8.32 4.87 -4.09
C ALA A 152 -8.04 6.29 -3.59
N ASP A 153 -7.20 6.49 -2.57
CA ASP A 153 -6.91 7.82 -2.03
C ASP A 153 -6.15 8.68 -3.04
N MET A 154 -5.18 8.09 -3.76
CA MET A 154 -4.35 8.80 -4.73
C MET A 154 -4.97 8.85 -6.14
N ALA A 155 -5.99 8.03 -6.42
CA ALA A 155 -6.67 7.95 -7.72
C ALA A 155 -8.19 7.77 -7.59
N PRO A 156 -8.92 8.62 -6.84
CA PRO A 156 -10.30 8.41 -6.40
C PRO A 156 -11.31 8.32 -7.55
N THR A 157 -11.04 8.96 -8.70
CA THR A 157 -11.90 8.91 -9.89
C THR A 157 -11.74 7.63 -10.71
N ARG A 158 -10.72 6.83 -10.44
CA ARG A 158 -10.32 5.69 -11.25
C ARG A 158 -10.27 4.38 -10.48
N LYS A 159 -10.07 4.45 -9.15
CA LYS A 159 -9.78 3.31 -8.29
C LYS A 159 -10.68 3.27 -7.05
N ARG A 160 -10.91 2.03 -6.57
CA ARG A 160 -11.71 1.77 -5.37
C ARG A 160 -10.93 0.92 -4.35
N ASP A 161 -9.89 0.21 -4.81
CA ASP A 161 -9.07 -0.68 -3.98
C ASP A 161 -8.25 0.09 -2.92
N PRO A 162 -8.00 -0.52 -1.74
CA PRO A 162 -8.36 -1.87 -1.33
C PRO A 162 -9.82 -2.07 -0.93
N GLY A 163 -10.69 -1.06 -1.06
CA GLY A 163 -12.11 -1.14 -0.75
C GLY A 163 -12.46 -0.86 0.72
N HIS A 164 -13.76 -0.89 1.01
CA HIS A 164 -14.31 -0.54 2.33
C HIS A 164 -14.14 -1.66 3.39
N HIS A 165 -13.88 -2.88 2.95
CA HIS A 165 -13.61 -4.02 3.85
C HIS A 165 -12.17 -4.01 4.40
N PHE A 166 -11.29 -3.15 3.87
CA PHE A 166 -9.92 -3.11 4.34
C PHE A 166 -9.84 -2.52 5.76
N PRO A 167 -9.15 -3.20 6.70
CA PRO A 167 -9.21 -2.89 8.12
C PRO A 167 -8.25 -1.75 8.52
N TRP A 168 -8.45 -0.54 8.00
CA TRP A 168 -7.61 0.64 8.29
C TRP A 168 -7.46 0.92 9.78
N ALA A 169 -8.52 0.73 10.57
CA ALA A 169 -8.48 0.93 12.03
C ALA A 169 -7.50 -0.04 12.71
N THR A 170 -7.36 -1.27 12.20
CA THR A 170 -6.39 -2.26 12.70
C THR A 170 -4.96 -1.83 12.39
N LEU A 171 -4.70 -1.34 11.17
CA LEU A 171 -3.39 -0.78 10.82
C LEU A 171 -3.05 0.43 11.69
N ALA A 172 -4.01 1.32 11.90
CA ALA A 172 -3.85 2.50 12.75
C ALA A 172 -3.55 2.15 14.20
N ALA A 173 -4.21 1.12 14.76
CA ALA A 173 -3.92 0.63 16.09
C ALA A 173 -2.49 0.07 16.24
N ALA A 174 -1.91 -0.43 15.15
CA ALA A 174 -0.51 -0.84 15.06
C ALA A 174 0.44 0.33 14.70
N GLY A 175 -0.08 1.55 14.53
CA GLY A 175 0.69 2.76 14.23
C GLY A 175 0.95 3.02 12.76
N PHE A 176 0.24 2.35 11.82
CA PHE A 176 0.38 2.54 10.39
C PHE A 176 -0.79 3.31 9.77
N GLY A 177 -0.48 4.15 8.78
CA GLY A 177 -1.44 5.06 8.15
C GLY A 177 -1.73 6.30 9.00
N GLN A 178 -2.37 7.28 8.38
CA GLN A 178 -2.90 8.44 9.09
C GLN A 178 -4.22 8.06 9.77
N TRP A 179 -4.38 8.43 11.03
CA TRP A 179 -5.61 8.18 11.78
C TRP A 179 -5.83 9.26 12.82
N PRO A 180 -7.10 9.65 13.14
CA PRO A 180 -7.36 10.65 14.16
C PRO A 180 -6.81 10.22 15.52
N ALA A 181 -6.09 11.10 16.20
CA ALA A 181 -5.59 10.85 17.54
C ALA A 181 -6.69 11.10 18.60
N GLY A 182 -7.06 10.07 19.35
CA GLY A 182 -8.04 10.17 20.44
C GLY A 182 -9.50 10.30 19.98
N PRO A 183 -10.40 10.76 20.88
CA PRO A 183 -11.82 10.89 20.58
C PRO A 183 -12.07 12.00 19.57
N LEU A 184 -12.99 11.73 18.63
CA LEU A 184 -13.42 12.75 17.67
C LEU A 184 -14.16 13.89 18.40
N VAL A 185 -13.78 15.12 18.11
CA VAL A 185 -14.38 16.33 18.68
C VAL A 185 -14.97 17.21 17.57
N GLU A 186 -15.94 18.06 17.93
CA GLU A 186 -16.50 19.02 16.99
C GLU A 186 -15.43 20.03 16.54
N PRO A 187 -15.27 20.24 15.24
CA PRO A 187 -14.34 21.23 14.74
C PRO A 187 -14.80 22.66 15.11
N PRO A 188 -13.89 23.65 15.20
CA PRO A 188 -14.25 25.02 15.48
C PRO A 188 -15.07 25.63 14.35
N ALA A 189 -15.82 26.71 14.68
CA ALA A 189 -16.59 27.44 13.68
C ALA A 189 -15.68 27.97 12.56
N GLY A 190 -16.10 27.72 11.32
CA GLY A 190 -15.34 28.09 10.11
C GLY A 190 -14.32 27.02 9.64
N PHE A 191 -14.28 25.86 10.28
CA PHE A 191 -13.49 24.75 9.77
C PHE A 191 -13.99 24.33 8.38
N ASP A 192 -13.06 24.21 7.42
CA ASP A 192 -13.36 23.76 6.06
C ASP A 192 -12.88 22.30 5.89
N PRO A 193 -13.80 21.32 5.83
CA PRO A 193 -13.43 19.91 5.68
C PRO A 193 -12.77 19.60 4.33
N TRP A 194 -13.08 20.33 3.27
CA TRP A 194 -12.44 20.14 1.96
C TRP A 194 -10.99 20.62 1.97
N MET A 195 -10.71 21.72 2.64
CA MET A 195 -9.34 22.18 2.87
C MET A 195 -8.56 21.16 3.70
N ALA A 196 -9.17 20.61 4.75
CA ALA A 196 -8.55 19.59 5.60
C ALA A 196 -8.27 18.30 4.80
N LEU A 197 -9.20 17.83 3.97
CA LEU A 197 -9.02 16.67 3.10
C LEU A 197 -7.83 16.88 2.14
N ARG A 198 -7.67 18.07 1.62
CA ARG A 198 -6.50 18.44 0.80
C ARG A 198 -5.19 18.42 1.61
N LEU A 199 -5.21 18.87 2.86
CA LEU A 199 -4.03 18.83 3.75
C LEU A 199 -3.63 17.39 4.12
N VAL A 200 -4.59 16.47 4.23
CA VAL A 200 -4.36 15.04 4.42
C VAL A 200 -3.60 14.43 3.23
N GLY A 201 -3.84 14.93 2.01
CA GLY A 201 -3.12 14.49 0.82
C GLY A 201 -3.97 14.31 -0.44
N TYR A 202 -5.30 14.34 -0.32
CA TYR A 202 -6.17 14.18 -1.50
C TYR A 202 -5.97 15.31 -2.51
N SER A 203 -5.93 14.95 -3.80
CA SER A 203 -5.68 15.90 -4.89
C SER A 203 -6.92 16.73 -5.21
N LEU A 204 -7.10 17.82 -4.48
CA LEU A 204 -8.20 18.75 -4.64
C LEU A 204 -7.66 20.16 -4.87
N GLU A 205 -8.30 20.90 -5.75
CA GLU A 205 -8.03 22.31 -6.05
C GLU A 205 -9.29 23.15 -5.79
N ASP A 206 -9.16 24.46 -5.73
CA ASP A 206 -10.29 25.35 -5.42
C ASP A 206 -11.47 25.21 -6.42
N ARG A 207 -11.17 24.79 -7.65
CA ARG A 207 -12.13 24.58 -8.73
C ARG A 207 -12.27 23.11 -9.15
N THR A 208 -11.94 22.17 -8.26
CA THR A 208 -12.14 20.74 -8.54
C THR A 208 -13.61 20.47 -8.89
N PRO A 209 -13.89 19.81 -10.02
CA PRO A 209 -15.24 19.44 -10.44
C PRO A 209 -16.02 18.68 -9.39
N HIS A 210 -17.34 18.77 -9.41
CA HIS A 210 -18.21 18.13 -8.42
C HIS A 210 -18.05 16.60 -8.38
N ASP A 211 -17.96 15.97 -9.55
CA ASP A 211 -17.77 14.53 -9.69
C ASP A 211 -16.42 14.04 -9.12
N GLU A 212 -15.36 14.81 -9.29
CA GLU A 212 -14.06 14.53 -8.68
C GLU A 212 -14.09 14.72 -7.13
N ARG A 213 -14.81 15.73 -6.64
CA ARG A 213 -15.05 15.88 -5.20
C ARG A 213 -15.85 14.72 -4.62
N ALA A 214 -16.91 14.30 -5.30
CA ALA A 214 -17.69 13.14 -4.91
C ALA A 214 -16.84 11.86 -4.88
N ALA A 215 -15.95 11.68 -5.87
CA ALA A 215 -15.02 10.57 -5.89
C ALA A 215 -14.04 10.61 -4.70
N ALA A 216 -13.51 11.79 -4.35
CA ALA A 216 -12.64 11.96 -3.19
C ALA A 216 -13.38 11.68 -1.86
N ALA A 217 -14.64 12.13 -1.72
CA ALA A 217 -15.47 11.81 -0.55
C ALA A 217 -15.69 10.31 -0.40
N ARG A 218 -16.02 9.60 -1.50
CA ARG A 218 -16.18 8.13 -1.50
C ARG A 218 -14.88 7.40 -1.13
N ALA A 219 -13.72 7.86 -1.61
CA ALA A 219 -12.43 7.28 -1.24
C ALA A 219 -12.16 7.48 0.26
N PHE A 220 -12.40 8.69 0.77
CA PHE A 220 -12.28 9.01 2.19
C PHE A 220 -13.22 8.14 3.06
N HIS A 221 -14.48 7.97 2.67
CA HIS A 221 -15.45 7.12 3.38
C HIS A 221 -14.98 5.67 3.44
N ARG A 222 -14.47 5.11 2.33
CA ARG A 222 -13.92 3.75 2.32
C ARG A 222 -12.73 3.60 3.28
N HIS A 223 -11.83 4.59 3.30
CA HIS A 223 -10.63 4.56 4.13
C HIS A 223 -10.95 4.75 5.62
N PHE A 224 -11.64 5.83 5.97
CA PHE A 224 -11.78 6.25 7.37
C PHE A 224 -13.06 5.77 8.06
N ARG A 225 -14.05 5.31 7.31
CA ARG A 225 -15.35 4.88 7.85
C ARG A 225 -15.74 3.45 7.46
N GLY A 226 -15.03 2.80 6.54
CA GLY A 226 -15.41 1.47 6.05
C GLY A 226 -16.77 1.46 5.34
N ILE A 227 -17.14 2.59 4.68
CA ILE A 227 -18.41 2.74 3.96
C ILE A 227 -18.17 2.67 2.45
N ASP A 228 -19.02 1.94 1.74
CA ASP A 228 -19.05 1.95 0.28
C ASP A 228 -20.29 2.67 -0.25
N ASP A 229 -20.11 3.92 -0.68
CA ASP A 229 -21.16 4.72 -1.32
C ASP A 229 -21.40 4.32 -2.79
N GLY A 230 -20.82 3.24 -3.25
CA GLY A 230 -20.87 2.84 -4.65
C GLY A 230 -20.26 3.89 -5.57
N ASP A 231 -21.02 4.29 -6.59
CA ASP A 231 -20.67 5.36 -7.52
C ASP A 231 -21.56 6.61 -7.34
N ASP A 232 -22.06 6.84 -6.11
CA ASP A 232 -22.96 7.96 -5.82
C ASP A 232 -22.32 9.29 -6.27
N PRO A 233 -22.90 9.96 -7.29
CA PRO A 233 -22.39 11.24 -7.76
C PRO A 233 -22.66 12.40 -6.80
N ALA A 234 -23.54 12.19 -5.80
CA ALA A 234 -23.88 13.18 -4.77
C ALA A 234 -23.08 12.98 -3.47
N ALA A 235 -22.16 12.03 -3.41
CA ALA A 235 -21.31 11.81 -2.23
C ALA A 235 -20.58 13.10 -1.84
N THR A 236 -20.62 13.43 -0.56
CA THR A 236 -20.03 14.65 -0.01
C THR A 236 -19.61 14.43 1.44
N LEU A 237 -18.76 15.29 1.96
CA LEU A 237 -18.33 15.24 3.36
C LEU A 237 -19.46 15.70 4.30
N ASP A 238 -19.73 14.92 5.33
CA ASP A 238 -20.72 15.19 6.37
C ASP A 238 -20.08 15.70 7.68
N ALA A 239 -20.89 15.81 8.75
CA ALA A 239 -20.40 16.27 10.04
C ALA A 239 -19.44 15.28 10.72
N GLU A 240 -19.60 13.96 10.47
CA GLU A 240 -18.67 12.95 10.99
C GLU A 240 -17.33 13.03 10.28
N ASP A 241 -17.34 13.21 8.97
CA ASP A 241 -16.13 13.42 8.17
C ASP A 241 -15.37 14.67 8.63
N ALA A 242 -16.09 15.75 8.93
CA ALA A 242 -15.50 16.97 9.46
C ALA A 242 -14.78 16.73 10.81
N ARG A 243 -15.35 15.91 11.70
CA ARG A 243 -14.69 15.54 12.97
C ARG A 243 -13.45 14.68 12.75
N ILE A 244 -13.52 13.69 11.84
CA ILE A 244 -12.37 12.84 11.47
C ILE A 244 -11.26 13.71 10.88
N LEU A 245 -11.59 14.55 9.90
CA LEU A 245 -10.63 15.42 9.23
C LEU A 245 -9.99 16.43 10.21
N TYR A 246 -10.77 16.96 11.14
CA TYR A 246 -10.23 17.84 12.18
C TYR A 246 -9.20 17.12 13.05
N GLY A 247 -9.49 15.86 13.45
CA GLY A 247 -8.53 15.02 14.18
C GLY A 247 -7.27 14.64 13.40
N LEU A 248 -7.35 14.60 12.07
CA LEU A 248 -6.20 14.27 11.20
C LEU A 248 -5.24 15.44 10.97
N VAL A 249 -5.72 16.69 11.09
CA VAL A 249 -4.91 17.88 10.77
C VAL A 249 -4.44 18.67 12.01
N GLN A 250 -4.67 18.14 13.22
CA GLN A 250 -4.11 18.67 14.46
C GLN A 250 -2.67 18.18 14.67
#